data_445df5d115e05d6223c48d82ad2cf906
#
_entry.id   445df5d115e05d6223c48d82ad2cf906
#
_cell.length_a   1.000
_cell.length_b   1.000
_cell.length_c   1.000
_cell.angle_alpha   90.00
_cell.angle_beta   90.00
_cell.angle_gamma   90.00
#
_symmetry.space_group_name_H-M   'P 1'
#
loop_
_entity.id
_entity.type
_entity.pdbx_description
1 polymer ?
#
loop_
_entity_poly.entity_id
_entity_poly.type
_entity_poly.pdbx_seq_one_letter_code
_entity_poly.pdbx_strand_id
1 'polypeptide(L)'
;MKTKTTTLLILLALILNTGFRKDSEEYNLSSDSSAIDVNTKFTLVRSDNNISIYTRWIPVTESRSTRQLKAEFVIDCPPENIISVLRDEKSYTKWMKATNTYYRLKTVNENQWYSYVQFSIPWPLNNQDCILRYEVQDSTEPMKTEIRLVGEPDFLQHYDGVERISHMEGSWVITQIGSRKSHVQYLVYSNQAPKFPTWITDPLIQKNLLKTMNALRDIVINGSK
;
A
#
# COMPACT_ATOMS: atom_id res chain seq x y z
N MET A 1 7.15 7.72 -40.98
CA MET A 1 7.58 8.18 -39.65
C MET A 1 6.42 7.94 -38.69
N LYS A 2 6.52 6.91 -37.84
CA LYS A 2 5.50 6.63 -36.78
C LYS A 2 6.06 7.18 -35.49
N THR A 3 5.51 8.28 -35.00
CA THR A 3 5.77 8.83 -33.66
C THR A 3 5.25 7.87 -32.61
N LYS A 4 6.15 7.17 -31.95
CA LYS A 4 5.83 6.38 -30.75
C LYS A 4 5.52 7.35 -29.61
N THR A 5 4.26 7.49 -29.27
CA THR A 5 3.79 8.16 -28.07
C THR A 5 4.28 7.33 -26.88
N THR A 6 5.36 7.75 -26.24
CA THR A 6 5.88 7.17 -25.01
C THR A 6 4.91 7.55 -23.89
N THR A 7 3.92 6.69 -23.64
CA THR A 7 3.02 6.84 -22.50
C THR A 7 3.83 6.67 -21.24
N LEU A 8 4.05 7.76 -20.53
CA LEU A 8 4.81 7.85 -19.28
C LEU A 8 4.10 7.04 -18.19
N LEU A 9 4.49 5.77 -18.06
CA LEU A 9 4.05 4.85 -17.01
C LEU A 9 4.86 5.10 -15.72
N ILE A 10 4.58 6.21 -15.02
CA ILE A 10 5.13 6.48 -13.69
C ILE A 10 4.23 5.76 -12.68
N LEU A 11 4.70 4.61 -12.17
CA LEU A 11 3.83 3.70 -11.42
C LEU A 11 4.35 3.41 -10.00
N LEU A 12 3.55 2.86 -9.20
CA LEU A 12 3.44 2.29 -7.85
C LEU A 12 4.60 2.51 -6.84
N ALA A 13 5.84 2.60 -7.23
CA ALA A 13 6.91 3.07 -6.37
C ALA A 13 6.68 4.52 -5.87
N LEU A 14 5.78 5.25 -6.53
CA LEU A 14 5.28 6.53 -6.07
C LEU A 14 4.25 6.41 -4.93
N ILE A 15 3.67 5.23 -4.68
CA ILE A 15 2.82 5.01 -3.50
C ILE A 15 3.61 5.26 -2.21
N LEU A 16 4.90 4.96 -2.24
CA LEU A 16 5.79 5.08 -1.10
C LEU A 16 6.44 6.46 -0.98
N ASN A 17 6.31 7.30 -2.01
CA ASN A 17 6.66 8.71 -2.00
C ASN A 17 5.47 9.59 -1.62
N THR A 18 4.69 9.20 -0.61
CA THR A 18 3.59 10.02 -0.12
C THR A 18 4.13 11.27 0.55
N GLY A 19 3.77 12.41 0.01
CA GLY A 19 4.27 13.74 0.31
C GLY A 19 4.61 14.01 1.77
N PHE A 20 5.83 14.42 1.95
CA PHE A 20 6.37 14.96 3.18
C PHE A 20 6.03 16.45 3.23
N ARG A 21 5.14 16.85 4.11
CA ARG A 21 4.89 18.27 4.36
C ARG A 21 5.86 18.75 5.43
N LYS A 22 6.83 19.57 5.02
CA LYS A 22 7.59 20.40 5.94
C LYS A 22 6.76 21.66 6.13
N ASP A 23 6.15 21.83 7.27
CA ASP A 23 5.55 23.11 7.65
C ASP A 23 6.69 24.10 7.90
N SER A 24 7.04 24.86 6.85
CA SER A 24 7.96 26.00 6.93
C SER A 24 7.13 27.25 7.19
N GLU A 25 6.66 27.43 8.40
CA GLU A 25 6.32 28.73 8.96
C GLU A 25 7.16 28.92 10.22
N GLU A 26 7.96 29.97 10.25
CA GLU A 26 8.60 30.48 11.45
C GLU A 26 7.52 30.82 12.47
N TYR A 27 7.33 29.93 13.45
CA TYR A 27 6.45 30.20 14.57
C TYR A 27 7.21 30.93 15.67
N ASN A 28 6.85 32.19 15.87
CA ASN A 28 7.16 32.93 17.09
C ASN A 28 6.64 32.12 18.31
N LEU A 29 7.54 31.85 19.25
CA LEU A 29 7.23 31.22 20.52
C LEU A 29 6.25 32.08 21.33
N SER A 30 4.97 31.81 21.18
CA SER A 30 3.99 32.13 22.24
C SER A 30 3.42 30.78 22.70
N SER A 31 3.55 30.54 24.00
CA SER A 31 3.10 29.35 24.70
C SER A 31 1.57 29.22 24.63
N ASP A 32 1.11 28.51 23.61
CA ASP A 32 -0.25 28.01 23.59
C ASP A 32 -0.23 26.61 22.94
N SER A 33 -0.55 25.60 23.75
CA SER A 33 -0.58 24.18 23.36
C SER A 33 -1.77 23.90 22.45
N SER A 34 -1.73 24.44 21.22
CA SER A 34 -2.63 24.04 20.16
C SER A 34 -2.05 22.80 19.49
N ALA A 35 -2.58 21.64 19.88
CA ALA A 35 -2.35 20.38 19.19
C ALA A 35 -2.50 20.59 17.68
N ILE A 36 -1.48 20.22 16.90
CA ILE A 36 -1.56 20.19 15.43
C ILE A 36 -2.81 19.39 15.08
N ASP A 37 -3.82 20.04 14.51
CA ASP A 37 -5.03 19.38 14.03
C ASP A 37 -4.68 18.57 12.77
N VAL A 38 -4.02 17.44 13.01
CA VAL A 38 -3.76 16.47 11.97
C VAL A 38 -5.12 15.92 11.57
N ASN A 39 -5.57 16.24 10.38
CA ASN A 39 -6.83 15.73 9.84
C ASN A 39 -6.78 14.19 9.77
N THR A 40 -7.10 13.56 10.90
CA THR A 40 -7.04 12.11 11.09
C THR A 40 -8.16 11.36 10.35
N LYS A 41 -9.10 12.10 9.75
CA LYS A 41 -10.21 11.52 9.00
C LYS A 41 -9.80 11.16 7.58
N PHE A 42 -10.23 10.00 7.12
CA PHE A 42 -10.07 9.60 5.73
C PHE A 42 -10.95 10.44 4.80
N THR A 43 -10.35 11.01 3.76
CA THR A 43 -11.04 11.74 2.68
C THR A 43 -11.08 10.84 1.45
N LEU A 44 -12.25 10.69 0.83
CA LEU A 44 -12.42 9.99 -0.45
C LEU A 44 -11.73 10.81 -1.55
N VAL A 45 -10.79 10.18 -2.27
CA VAL A 45 -10.04 10.82 -3.35
C VAL A 45 -10.30 10.22 -4.72
N ARG A 46 -10.81 8.98 -4.75
CA ARG A 46 -11.17 8.29 -5.98
C ARG A 46 -12.17 7.18 -5.72
N SER A 47 -13.11 6.99 -6.62
CA SER A 47 -13.98 5.82 -6.63
C SER A 47 -14.24 5.38 -8.06
N ASP A 48 -14.19 4.08 -8.31
CA ASP A 48 -14.50 3.47 -9.60
C ASP A 48 -14.76 1.97 -9.37
N ASN A 49 -15.73 1.41 -10.12
CA ASN A 49 -16.04 -0.01 -10.09
C ASN A 49 -16.36 -0.56 -8.68
N ASN A 50 -17.04 0.23 -7.83
CA ASN A 50 -17.33 -0.06 -6.43
C ASN A 50 -16.07 -0.27 -5.55
N ILE A 51 -14.93 0.27 -5.97
CA ILE A 51 -13.70 0.37 -5.18
C ILE A 51 -13.50 1.83 -4.83
N SER A 52 -13.32 2.12 -3.56
CA SER A 52 -13.09 3.47 -3.03
C SER A 52 -11.69 3.61 -2.50
N ILE A 53 -11.03 4.70 -2.85
CA ILE A 53 -9.69 5.06 -2.40
C ILE A 53 -9.79 6.33 -1.55
N TYR A 54 -9.21 6.25 -0.36
CA TYR A 54 -9.17 7.35 0.60
C TYR A 54 -7.74 7.69 0.97
N THR A 55 -7.56 8.89 1.48
CA THR A 55 -6.28 9.33 2.04
C THR A 55 -6.50 10.09 3.35
N ARG A 56 -5.51 10.04 4.24
CA ARG A 56 -5.42 10.90 5.42
C ARG A 56 -3.96 11.21 5.73
N TRP A 57 -3.73 12.27 6.49
CA TRP A 57 -2.41 12.57 7.04
C TRP A 57 -2.27 11.93 8.41
N ILE A 58 -1.13 11.31 8.66
CA ILE A 58 -0.78 10.73 9.96
C ILE A 58 0.57 11.30 10.43
N PRO A 59 0.74 11.63 11.70
CA PRO A 59 2.03 12.08 12.23
C PRO A 59 3.02 10.91 12.21
N VAL A 60 4.27 11.19 11.83
CA VAL A 60 5.40 10.25 11.88
C VAL A 60 6.38 10.68 12.97
N THR A 61 6.54 12.00 13.14
CA THR A 61 7.26 12.62 14.24
C THR A 61 6.50 13.89 14.66
N GLU A 62 6.93 14.57 15.73
CA GLU A 62 6.32 15.83 16.16
C GLU A 62 6.25 16.89 15.07
N SER A 63 7.23 16.92 14.15
CA SER A 63 7.34 17.92 13.08
C SER A 63 7.05 17.38 11.68
N ARG A 64 6.64 16.10 11.53
CA ARG A 64 6.50 15.47 10.22
C ARG A 64 5.28 14.57 10.14
N SER A 65 4.51 14.75 9.07
CA SER A 65 3.38 13.90 8.74
C SER A 65 3.61 13.19 7.41
N THR A 66 3.05 12.01 7.28
CA THR A 66 3.00 11.27 6.02
C THR A 66 1.56 10.96 5.66
N ARG A 67 1.35 10.59 4.41
CA ARG A 67 0.02 10.25 3.93
C ARG A 67 -0.21 8.74 4.01
N GLN A 68 -1.29 8.35 4.69
CA GLN A 68 -1.80 6.99 4.67
C GLN A 68 -2.88 6.86 3.59
N LEU A 69 -2.79 5.81 2.79
CA LEU A 69 -3.77 5.42 1.79
C LEU A 69 -4.65 4.30 2.34
N LYS A 70 -5.92 4.32 2.00
CA LYS A 70 -6.85 3.23 2.23
C LYS A 70 -7.60 2.93 0.94
N ALA A 71 -7.62 1.66 0.54
CA ALA A 71 -8.54 1.15 -0.47
C ALA A 71 -9.57 0.25 0.19
N GLU A 72 -10.84 0.32 -0.25
CA GLU A 72 -11.86 -0.59 0.25
C GLU A 72 -12.88 -0.96 -0.83
N PHE A 73 -13.40 -2.17 -0.72
CA PHE A 73 -14.45 -2.71 -1.58
C PHE A 73 -15.17 -3.89 -0.92
N VAL A 74 -16.34 -4.21 -1.47
CA VAL A 74 -17.09 -5.41 -1.11
C VAL A 74 -17.00 -6.41 -2.25
N ILE A 75 -16.90 -7.70 -1.90
CA ILE A 75 -16.79 -8.81 -2.85
C ILE A 75 -17.68 -9.97 -2.41
N ASP A 76 -18.33 -10.63 -3.38
CA ASP A 76 -19.20 -11.77 -3.13
C ASP A 76 -18.40 -13.09 -3.09
N CYS A 77 -17.55 -13.22 -2.07
CA CYS A 77 -16.82 -14.45 -1.75
C CYS A 77 -16.52 -14.52 -0.24
N PRO A 78 -16.28 -15.71 0.31
CA PRO A 78 -15.87 -15.85 1.70
C PRO A 78 -14.42 -15.36 1.92
N PRO A 79 -14.05 -14.96 3.15
CA PRO A 79 -12.73 -14.42 3.49
C PRO A 79 -11.56 -15.31 3.06
N GLU A 80 -11.70 -16.62 3.18
CA GLU A 80 -10.64 -17.60 2.93
C GLU A 80 -10.12 -17.54 1.49
N ASN A 81 -10.99 -17.24 0.52
CA ASN A 81 -10.60 -17.11 -0.89
C ASN A 81 -9.68 -15.90 -1.10
N ILE A 82 -9.97 -14.79 -0.42
CA ILE A 82 -9.16 -13.56 -0.49
C ILE A 82 -7.81 -13.82 0.18
N ILE A 83 -7.83 -14.37 1.40
CA ILE A 83 -6.64 -14.70 2.19
C ILE A 83 -5.72 -15.65 1.41
N SER A 84 -6.31 -16.65 0.74
CA SER A 84 -5.57 -17.59 -0.11
C SER A 84 -4.79 -16.86 -1.22
N VAL A 85 -5.42 -15.92 -1.92
CA VAL A 85 -4.76 -15.14 -2.97
C VAL A 85 -3.68 -14.21 -2.40
N LEU A 86 -3.92 -13.59 -1.23
CA LEU A 86 -2.92 -12.73 -0.58
C LEU A 86 -1.69 -13.51 -0.11
N ARG A 87 -1.84 -14.80 0.24
CA ARG A 87 -0.75 -15.70 0.64
C ARG A 87 -0.04 -16.36 -0.53
N ASP A 88 -0.65 -16.35 -1.73
CA ASP A 88 -0.09 -17.03 -2.90
C ASP A 88 1.03 -16.23 -3.54
N GLU A 89 2.26 -16.71 -3.35
CA GLU A 89 3.47 -16.12 -3.93
C GLU A 89 3.41 -16.04 -5.46
N LYS A 90 2.85 -17.07 -6.13
CA LYS A 90 2.84 -17.17 -7.59
C LYS A 90 1.88 -16.20 -8.27
N SER A 91 0.86 -15.74 -7.54
CA SER A 91 -0.12 -14.79 -8.06
C SER A 91 0.21 -13.33 -7.72
N TYR A 92 1.12 -13.07 -6.78
CA TYR A 92 1.37 -11.73 -6.23
C TYR A 92 1.62 -10.69 -7.32
N THR A 93 2.54 -10.92 -8.24
CA THR A 93 2.87 -9.99 -9.32
C THR A 93 1.75 -9.83 -10.37
N LYS A 94 0.77 -10.73 -10.38
CA LYS A 94 -0.38 -10.64 -11.29
C LYS A 94 -1.37 -9.58 -10.85
N TRP A 95 -1.57 -9.42 -9.53
CA TRP A 95 -2.52 -8.45 -9.00
C TRP A 95 -1.87 -7.22 -8.38
N MET A 96 -0.73 -7.31 -7.70
CA MET A 96 0.00 -6.16 -7.18
C MET A 96 0.72 -5.46 -8.34
N LYS A 97 0.05 -4.45 -8.89
CA LYS A 97 0.54 -3.73 -10.07
C LYS A 97 1.82 -2.95 -9.77
N ALA A 98 2.69 -2.85 -10.77
CA ALA A 98 4.05 -2.31 -10.71
C ALA A 98 5.04 -3.10 -9.81
N THR A 99 4.67 -4.25 -9.28
CA THR A 99 5.62 -5.20 -8.71
C THR A 99 6.17 -6.06 -9.83
N ASN A 100 7.49 -6.06 -10.00
CA ASN A 100 8.17 -6.91 -10.98
C ASN A 100 8.77 -8.17 -10.37
N THR A 101 9.09 -8.12 -9.07
CA THR A 101 9.68 -9.25 -8.34
C THR A 101 9.01 -9.41 -6.99
N TYR A 102 8.62 -10.63 -6.68
CA TYR A 102 8.12 -11.04 -5.37
C TYR A 102 8.56 -12.48 -5.09
N TYR A 103 9.12 -12.71 -3.93
CA TYR A 103 9.41 -14.07 -3.43
C TYR A 103 9.44 -14.08 -1.91
N ARG A 104 9.15 -15.25 -1.35
CA ARG A 104 9.18 -15.48 0.09
C ARG A 104 10.61 -15.75 0.54
N LEU A 105 11.08 -14.94 1.48
CA LEU A 105 12.42 -15.06 2.06
C LEU A 105 12.47 -16.10 3.17
N LYS A 106 11.44 -16.09 4.03
CA LYS A 106 11.38 -16.96 5.21
C LYS A 106 9.94 -17.17 5.63
N THR A 107 9.57 -18.39 5.94
CA THR A 107 8.33 -18.71 6.68
C THR A 107 8.72 -19.01 8.12
N VAL A 108 8.13 -18.28 9.06
CA VAL A 108 8.34 -18.50 10.51
C VAL A 108 7.33 -19.53 11.02
N ASN A 109 6.06 -19.34 10.65
CA ASN A 109 4.95 -20.26 10.91
C ASN A 109 3.80 -19.95 9.92
N GLU A 110 2.64 -20.56 10.11
CA GLU A 110 1.48 -20.38 9.24
C GLU A 110 0.98 -18.93 9.21
N ASN A 111 1.18 -18.17 10.28
CA ASN A 111 0.69 -16.80 10.44
C ASN A 111 1.78 -15.73 10.30
N GLN A 112 3.04 -16.12 10.06
CA GLN A 112 4.11 -15.15 9.96
C GLN A 112 5.15 -15.54 8.91
N TRP A 113 5.45 -14.61 7.99
CA TRP A 113 6.49 -14.79 6.96
C TRP A 113 7.13 -13.47 6.55
N TYR A 114 8.28 -13.57 5.89
CA TYR A 114 9.01 -12.46 5.27
C TYR A 114 9.03 -12.62 3.76
N SER A 115 8.85 -11.52 3.04
CA SER A 115 8.93 -11.51 1.59
C SER A 115 9.76 -10.33 1.08
N TYR A 116 10.43 -10.55 -0.02
CA TYR A 116 11.05 -9.51 -0.83
C TYR A 116 10.06 -9.04 -1.87
N VAL A 117 9.96 -7.71 -2.03
CA VAL A 117 9.10 -7.06 -3.02
C VAL A 117 9.93 -6.01 -3.75
N GLN A 118 9.98 -6.05 -5.08
CA GLN A 118 10.62 -5.02 -5.89
C GLN A 118 9.60 -4.37 -6.80
N PHE A 119 9.60 -3.03 -6.79
CA PHE A 119 8.75 -2.20 -7.60
C PHE A 119 9.52 -1.67 -8.82
N SER A 120 8.88 -1.79 -9.99
CA SER A 120 9.39 -1.25 -11.24
C SER A 120 9.08 0.23 -11.35
N ILE A 121 10.11 1.05 -11.40
CA ILE A 121 10.01 2.49 -11.54
C ILE A 121 10.55 2.91 -12.91
N PRO A 122 9.83 3.80 -13.63
CA PRO A 122 10.30 4.29 -14.91
C PRO A 122 11.61 5.06 -14.79
N TRP A 123 12.48 4.82 -15.77
CA TRP A 123 13.68 5.65 -15.95
C TRP A 123 13.31 7.15 -16.01
N PRO A 124 14.08 8.08 -15.40
CA PRO A 124 15.45 7.94 -14.90
C PRO A 124 15.62 7.53 -13.42
N LEU A 125 14.58 7.06 -12.77
CA LEU A 125 14.64 6.64 -11.37
C LEU A 125 15.05 5.17 -11.24
N ASN A 126 15.68 4.85 -10.11
CA ASN A 126 15.97 3.46 -9.75
C ASN A 126 14.71 2.73 -9.33
N ASN A 127 14.67 1.41 -9.57
CA ASN A 127 13.68 0.56 -8.94
C ASN A 127 13.78 0.68 -7.42
N GLN A 128 12.67 0.41 -6.74
CA GLN A 128 12.64 0.39 -5.27
C GLN A 128 12.30 -1.00 -4.78
N ASP A 129 12.82 -1.36 -3.62
CA ASP A 129 12.48 -2.61 -2.97
C ASP A 129 12.09 -2.42 -1.50
N CYS A 130 11.41 -3.41 -0.97
CA CYS A 130 11.19 -3.53 0.47
C CYS A 130 11.20 -5.01 0.88
N ILE A 131 11.60 -5.25 2.11
CA ILE A 131 11.34 -6.52 2.80
C ILE A 131 10.15 -6.28 3.70
N LEU A 132 9.14 -7.14 3.60
CA LEU A 132 7.93 -7.05 4.39
C LEU A 132 7.79 -8.29 5.27
N ARG A 133 7.59 -8.06 6.55
CA ARG A 133 7.12 -9.06 7.49
C ARG A 133 5.59 -9.01 7.52
N TYR A 134 4.99 -10.15 7.30
CA TYR A 134 3.54 -10.35 7.34
C TYR A 134 3.17 -11.08 8.61
N GLU A 135 2.10 -10.63 9.28
CA GLU A 135 1.53 -11.23 10.48
C GLU A 135 0.02 -11.32 10.36
N VAL A 136 -0.51 -12.53 10.47
CA VAL A 136 -1.96 -12.79 10.41
C VAL A 136 -2.52 -12.84 11.81
N GLN A 137 -3.60 -12.10 12.03
CA GLN A 137 -4.36 -12.06 13.28
C GLN A 137 -5.84 -12.24 12.97
N ASP A 138 -6.46 -13.21 13.61
CA ASP A 138 -7.88 -13.48 13.47
C ASP A 138 -8.66 -13.00 14.69
N SER A 139 -9.86 -12.48 14.45
CA SER A 139 -10.84 -12.11 15.47
C SER A 139 -12.17 -12.78 15.15
N THR A 140 -12.86 -13.26 16.16
CA THR A 140 -14.15 -13.93 16.00
C THR A 140 -15.35 -12.98 16.03
N GLU A 141 -15.17 -11.76 16.62
CA GLU A 141 -16.26 -10.79 16.76
C GLU A 141 -15.80 -9.34 16.47
N PRO A 142 -16.13 -8.80 15.29
CA PRO A 142 -16.70 -9.46 14.11
C PRO A 142 -15.70 -10.47 13.52
N MET A 143 -16.21 -11.47 12.78
CA MET A 143 -15.33 -12.42 12.07
C MET A 143 -14.45 -11.67 11.09
N LYS A 144 -13.19 -11.48 11.47
CA LYS A 144 -12.23 -10.62 10.78
C LYS A 144 -10.85 -11.24 10.80
N THR A 145 -10.19 -11.23 9.67
CA THR A 145 -8.75 -11.51 9.55
C THR A 145 -8.02 -10.21 9.22
N GLU A 146 -6.99 -9.90 9.97
CA GLU A 146 -6.05 -8.82 9.67
C GLU A 146 -4.68 -9.42 9.31
N ILE A 147 -4.13 -9.01 8.16
CA ILE A 147 -2.76 -9.32 7.75
C ILE A 147 -1.96 -8.04 7.82
N ARG A 148 -1.16 -7.88 8.87
CA ARG A 148 -0.27 -6.72 9.05
C ARG A 148 0.96 -6.87 8.19
N LEU A 149 1.45 -5.74 7.65
CA LEU A 149 2.67 -5.61 6.88
C LEU A 149 3.59 -4.62 7.58
N VAL A 150 4.82 -5.04 7.90
CA VAL A 150 5.83 -4.19 8.52
C VAL A 150 7.12 -4.29 7.73
N GLY A 151 7.68 -3.14 7.38
CA GLY A 151 8.97 -3.05 6.68
C GLY A 151 10.13 -3.47 7.59
N GLU A 152 10.99 -4.31 7.06
CA GLU A 152 12.20 -4.83 7.74
C GLU A 152 13.43 -4.55 6.85
N PRO A 153 13.85 -3.28 6.73
CA PRO A 153 14.85 -2.87 5.72
C PRO A 153 16.21 -3.56 5.88
N ASP A 154 16.57 -3.91 7.12
CA ASP A 154 17.87 -4.52 7.45
C ASP A 154 17.87 -6.06 7.40
N PHE A 155 16.73 -6.68 7.04
CA PHE A 155 16.62 -8.15 7.00
C PHE A 155 17.46 -8.77 5.87
N LEU A 156 17.69 -8.02 4.79
CA LEU A 156 18.46 -8.45 3.63
C LEU A 156 19.40 -7.33 3.17
N GLN A 157 20.59 -7.67 2.70
CA GLN A 157 21.52 -6.71 2.12
C GLN A 157 20.87 -5.94 0.95
N HIS A 158 21.37 -4.73 0.70
CA HIS A 158 20.92 -3.90 -0.42
C HIS A 158 21.43 -4.45 -1.74
N TYR A 159 20.63 -4.27 -2.79
CA TYR A 159 21.03 -4.59 -4.16
C TYR A 159 21.49 -3.32 -4.88
N ASP A 160 22.57 -3.44 -5.68
CA ASP A 160 23.06 -2.34 -6.48
C ASP A 160 22.00 -1.85 -7.47
N GLY A 161 21.83 -0.52 -7.56
CA GLY A 161 20.86 0.11 -8.45
C GLY A 161 19.40 -0.02 -8.02
N VAL A 162 19.14 -0.55 -6.83
CA VAL A 162 17.81 -0.63 -6.23
C VAL A 162 17.77 0.18 -4.93
N GLU A 163 16.76 1.05 -4.78
CA GLU A 163 16.61 1.89 -3.60
C GLU A 163 15.74 1.18 -2.55
N ARG A 164 16.31 0.88 -1.38
CA ARG A 164 15.60 0.25 -0.26
C ARG A 164 14.66 1.25 0.41
N ILE A 165 13.39 0.86 0.54
CA ILE A 165 12.39 1.58 1.32
C ILE A 165 12.68 1.35 2.80
N SER A 166 13.02 2.43 3.51
CA SER A 166 13.46 2.36 4.91
C SER A 166 12.33 2.12 5.89
N HIS A 167 11.11 2.51 5.57
CA HIS A 167 9.95 2.32 6.44
C HIS A 167 8.67 2.22 5.63
N MET A 168 7.95 1.14 5.81
CA MET A 168 6.64 0.88 5.24
C MET A 168 5.80 0.08 6.22
N GLU A 169 4.57 0.50 6.43
CA GLU A 169 3.59 -0.26 7.19
C GLU A 169 2.25 -0.30 6.48
N GLY A 170 1.50 -1.36 6.73
CA GLY A 170 0.16 -1.51 6.19
C GLY A 170 -0.60 -2.68 6.80
N SER A 171 -1.82 -2.85 6.33
CA SER A 171 -2.62 -4.03 6.67
C SER A 171 -3.68 -4.32 5.60
N TRP A 172 -3.99 -5.60 5.47
CA TRP A 172 -5.22 -6.08 4.86
C TRP A 172 -6.18 -6.42 5.97
N VAL A 173 -7.40 -5.91 5.90
CA VAL A 173 -8.47 -6.23 6.84
C VAL A 173 -9.61 -6.81 6.04
N ILE A 174 -9.91 -8.09 6.27
CA ILE A 174 -10.98 -8.83 5.61
C ILE A 174 -12.04 -9.16 6.65
N THR A 175 -13.22 -8.58 6.50
CA THR A 175 -14.35 -8.78 7.42
C THR A 175 -15.46 -9.51 6.70
N GLN A 176 -15.92 -10.63 7.26
CA GLN A 176 -17.09 -11.32 6.76
C GLN A 176 -18.36 -10.52 7.08
N ILE A 177 -19.14 -10.18 6.05
CA ILE A 177 -20.39 -9.41 6.18
C ILE A 177 -21.63 -10.19 5.70
N GLY A 178 -21.44 -11.45 5.35
CA GLY A 178 -22.47 -12.39 4.92
C GLY A 178 -21.88 -13.78 4.67
N SER A 179 -22.68 -14.79 4.42
CA SER A 179 -22.22 -16.19 4.23
C SER A 179 -21.19 -16.32 3.08
N ARG A 180 -21.34 -15.54 2.03
CA ARG A 180 -20.43 -15.48 0.87
C ARG A 180 -20.13 -14.04 0.49
N LYS A 181 -19.90 -13.17 1.48
CA LYS A 181 -19.68 -11.76 1.23
C LYS A 181 -18.68 -11.19 2.22
N SER A 182 -17.68 -10.51 1.70
CA SER A 182 -16.60 -9.92 2.48
C SER A 182 -16.43 -8.44 2.18
N HIS A 183 -16.10 -7.66 3.21
CA HIS A 183 -15.58 -6.30 3.10
C HIS A 183 -14.07 -6.37 3.21
N VAL A 184 -13.38 -5.80 2.23
CA VAL A 184 -11.92 -5.79 2.13
C VAL A 184 -11.42 -4.37 2.27
N GLN A 185 -10.45 -4.16 3.15
CA GLN A 185 -9.73 -2.92 3.30
C GLN A 185 -8.23 -3.17 3.18
N TYR A 186 -7.54 -2.29 2.47
CA TYR A 186 -6.08 -2.25 2.40
C TYR A 186 -5.59 -0.88 2.84
N LEU A 187 -4.75 -0.85 3.86
CA LEU A 187 -4.14 0.35 4.39
C LEU A 187 -2.64 0.27 4.16
N VAL A 188 -2.02 1.39 3.77
CA VAL A 188 -0.57 1.45 3.58
C VAL A 188 -0.06 2.87 3.73
N TYR A 189 1.13 3.01 4.31
CA TYR A 189 1.90 4.25 4.31
C TYR A 189 3.40 3.96 4.31
N SER A 190 4.18 4.95 3.92
CA SER A 190 5.63 4.95 4.04
C SER A 190 6.08 6.35 4.49
N ASN A 191 7.18 6.42 5.21
CA ASN A 191 7.78 7.71 5.63
C ASN A 191 8.84 8.24 4.65
N GLN A 192 8.95 7.64 3.48
CA GLN A 192 9.92 8.06 2.47
C GLN A 192 9.56 9.44 1.89
N ALA A 193 10.55 10.33 1.76
CA ALA A 193 10.33 11.64 1.18
C ALA A 193 9.93 11.54 -0.31
N PRO A 194 8.94 12.33 -0.77
CA PRO A 194 8.53 12.32 -2.17
C PRO A 194 9.64 12.88 -3.06
N LYS A 195 9.89 12.22 -4.19
CA LYS A 195 10.83 12.71 -5.22
C LYS A 195 10.19 13.73 -6.17
N PHE A 196 8.86 13.78 -6.21
CA PHE A 196 8.09 14.66 -7.06
C PHE A 196 6.94 15.31 -6.30
N PRO A 197 6.47 16.49 -6.75
CA PRO A 197 5.30 17.14 -6.16
C PRO A 197 4.05 16.23 -6.15
N THR A 198 3.26 16.32 -5.09
CA THR A 198 2.08 15.46 -4.86
C THR A 198 1.02 15.58 -5.97
N TRP A 199 0.88 16.75 -6.60
CA TRP A 199 -0.06 16.94 -7.70
C TRP A 199 0.26 16.08 -8.96
N ILE A 200 1.54 15.66 -9.12
CA ILE A 200 1.95 14.71 -10.16
C ILE A 200 1.74 13.27 -9.66
N THR A 201 2.17 13.00 -8.43
CA THR A 201 2.25 11.62 -7.92
C THR A 201 0.89 11.08 -7.52
N ASP A 202 0.03 11.91 -6.93
CA ASP A 202 -1.25 11.47 -6.37
C ASP A 202 -2.20 10.80 -7.37
N PRO A 203 -2.46 11.38 -8.56
CA PRO A 203 -3.32 10.73 -9.53
C PRO A 203 -2.79 9.37 -9.99
N LEU A 204 -1.45 9.23 -10.07
CA LEU A 204 -0.79 8.00 -10.49
C LEU A 204 -0.91 6.91 -9.42
N ILE A 205 -0.65 7.26 -8.16
CA ILE A 205 -0.80 6.39 -7.00
C ILE A 205 -2.22 5.87 -6.90
N GLN A 206 -3.20 6.77 -6.92
CA GLN A 206 -4.62 6.43 -6.83
C GLN A 206 -5.06 5.50 -7.97
N LYS A 207 -4.67 5.84 -9.21
CA LYS A 207 -4.99 5.02 -10.39
C LYS A 207 -4.40 3.63 -10.29
N ASN A 208 -3.19 3.53 -9.79
CA ASN A 208 -2.50 2.26 -9.69
C ASN A 208 -3.02 1.40 -8.53
N LEU A 209 -3.34 2.01 -7.39
CA LEU A 209 -4.00 1.32 -6.29
C LEU A 209 -5.37 0.77 -6.73
N LEU A 210 -6.14 1.55 -7.49
CA LEU A 210 -7.39 1.10 -8.08
C LEU A 210 -7.19 -0.10 -9.02
N LYS A 211 -6.17 -0.06 -9.90
CA LYS A 211 -5.83 -1.19 -10.77
C LYS A 211 -5.43 -2.44 -10.01
N THR A 212 -4.69 -2.27 -8.90
CA THR A 212 -4.30 -3.36 -8.01
C THR A 212 -5.52 -4.02 -7.37
N MET A 213 -6.45 -3.22 -6.82
CA MET A 213 -7.66 -3.74 -6.21
C MET A 213 -8.58 -4.43 -7.21
N ASN A 214 -8.74 -3.89 -8.42
CA ASN A 214 -9.50 -4.54 -9.49
C ASN A 214 -8.86 -5.89 -9.86
N ALA A 215 -7.53 -5.93 -10.07
CA ALA A 215 -6.84 -7.17 -10.44
C ALA A 215 -6.90 -8.23 -9.32
N LEU A 216 -6.79 -7.83 -8.05
CA LEU A 216 -6.98 -8.73 -6.91
C LEU A 216 -8.40 -9.33 -6.93
N ARG A 217 -9.43 -8.48 -7.05
CA ARG A 217 -10.82 -8.89 -7.12
C ARG A 217 -11.09 -9.88 -8.25
N ASP A 218 -10.55 -9.60 -9.44
CA ASP A 218 -10.71 -10.46 -10.62
C ASP A 218 -10.08 -11.84 -10.40
N ILE A 219 -8.89 -11.91 -9.79
CA ILE A 219 -8.22 -13.19 -9.47
C ILE A 219 -9.02 -13.97 -8.43
N VAL A 220 -9.50 -13.31 -7.37
CA VAL A 220 -10.31 -13.95 -6.32
C VAL A 220 -11.58 -14.54 -6.91
N ILE A 221 -12.31 -13.80 -7.75
CA ILE A 221 -13.56 -14.27 -8.37
C ILE A 221 -13.30 -15.44 -9.35
N ASN A 222 -12.25 -15.33 -10.18
CA ASN A 222 -11.95 -16.35 -11.19
C ASN A 222 -11.31 -17.61 -10.60
N GLY A 223 -10.58 -17.49 -9.49
CA GLY A 223 -10.02 -18.63 -8.75
C GLY A 223 -11.05 -19.37 -7.88
N SER A 224 -12.26 -18.80 -7.72
CA SER A 224 -13.36 -19.38 -6.94
C SER A 224 -14.32 -20.22 -7.80
N LYS A 225 -14.05 -20.34 -9.10
CA LYS A 225 -14.77 -21.20 -10.06
C LYS A 225 -14.00 -22.49 -10.25
#